data_69509ef461e3ac771650608bad8d3ff6
#
_entry.id   69509ef461e3ac771650608bad8d3ff6
#
_cell.length_a   1.000
_cell.length_b   1.000
_cell.length_c   1.000
_cell.angle_alpha   90.00
_cell.angle_beta   90.00
_cell.angle_gamma   90.00
#
_symmetry.space_group_name_H-M   'P 1'
#
loop_
_entity.id
_entity.type
_entity.pdbx_description
1 polymer ?
#
loop_
_entity_poly.entity_id
_entity_poly.type
_entity_poly.pdbx_seq_one_letter_code
_entity_poly.pdbx_strand_id
1 'polypeptide(L)'
;EVIPGYGLMGPVKAALEASTRYLAAELGPKGIRVNAISPGPLATRAASGIPDFDALLQEAVQRAPLRRLVDIDEVGALCTFLAGDGAKAITGSTLYVDAGYHILG
;
A
#
# COMPACT_ATOMS: atom_id res chain seq x y z
N GLU A 1 4.98 11.56 -5.07
CA GLU A 1 3.71 12.26 -5.25
C GLU A 1 3.41 13.16 -4.05
N VAL A 2 2.98 14.39 -4.32
CA VAL A 2 2.59 15.33 -3.26
C VAL A 2 1.07 15.34 -3.16
N ILE A 3 0.57 15.09 -1.96
CA ILE A 3 -0.87 15.09 -1.67
C ILE A 3 -1.14 16.29 -0.76
N PRO A 4 -1.88 17.31 -1.22
CA PRO A 4 -2.21 18.46 -0.39
C PRO A 4 -2.93 18.05 0.90
N GLY A 5 -2.52 18.60 2.03
CA GLY A 5 -3.10 18.29 3.33
C GLY A 5 -2.59 17.02 3.98
N TYR A 6 -1.71 16.28 3.32
CA TYR A 6 -1.17 15.02 3.85
C TYR A 6 -0.09 15.26 4.93
N GLY A 7 0.54 16.43 4.93
CA GLY A 7 1.50 16.82 5.95
C GLY A 7 2.71 15.91 6.01
N LEU A 8 3.05 15.42 7.20
CA LEU A 8 4.20 14.56 7.43
C LEU A 8 4.01 13.13 6.89
N MET A 9 2.80 12.74 6.52
CA MET A 9 2.54 11.38 6.04
C MET A 9 3.24 11.08 4.71
N GLY A 10 3.44 12.08 3.86
CA GLY A 10 4.22 11.92 2.63
C GLY A 10 5.65 11.44 2.91
N PRO A 11 6.44 12.21 3.68
CA PRO A 11 7.78 11.79 4.10
C PRO A 11 7.80 10.46 4.86
N VAL A 12 6.82 10.20 5.72
CA VAL A 12 6.72 8.92 6.45
C VAL A 12 6.56 7.75 5.49
N LYS A 13 5.71 7.88 4.47
CA LYS A 13 5.54 6.83 3.46
C LYS A 13 6.82 6.61 2.65
N ALA A 14 7.50 7.69 2.26
CA ALA A 14 8.76 7.59 1.54
C ALA A 14 9.83 6.91 2.39
N ALA A 15 9.88 7.22 3.69
CA ALA A 15 10.80 6.58 4.63
C ALA A 15 10.49 5.09 4.77
N LEU A 16 9.22 4.69 4.79
CA LEU A 16 8.82 3.28 4.84
C LEU A 16 9.32 2.53 3.61
N GLU A 17 9.12 3.09 2.43
CA GLU A 17 9.57 2.47 1.18
C GLU A 17 11.10 2.34 1.13
N ALA A 18 11.82 3.38 1.54
CA ALA A 18 13.28 3.34 1.62
C ALA A 18 13.73 2.29 2.63
N SER A 19 13.12 2.24 3.81
CA SER A 19 13.43 1.26 4.85
C SER A 19 13.22 -0.17 4.34
N THR A 20 12.16 -0.41 3.57
CA THR A 20 11.88 -1.70 2.95
C THR A 20 13.05 -2.15 2.08
N ARG A 21 13.58 -1.25 1.23
CA ARG A 21 14.70 -1.57 0.34
C ARG A 21 15.98 -1.84 1.13
N TYR A 22 16.29 -1.00 2.11
CA TYR A 22 17.48 -1.17 2.93
C TYR A 22 17.45 -2.48 3.73
N LEU A 23 16.32 -2.77 4.36
CA LEU A 23 16.16 -4.00 5.12
C LEU A 23 16.22 -5.24 4.23
N ALA A 24 15.63 -5.18 3.04
CA ALA A 24 15.70 -6.27 2.08
C ALA A 24 17.15 -6.57 1.68
N ALA A 25 17.93 -5.53 1.43
CA ALA A 25 19.34 -5.68 1.08
C ALA A 25 20.17 -6.25 2.25
N GLU A 26 19.93 -5.76 3.45
CA GLU A 26 20.66 -6.17 4.65
C GLU A 26 20.32 -7.60 5.07
N LEU A 27 19.05 -7.96 5.03
CA LEU A 27 18.57 -9.26 5.54
C LEU A 27 18.49 -10.35 4.47
N GLY A 28 18.57 -9.97 3.20
CA GLY A 28 18.53 -10.92 2.09
C GLY A 28 19.55 -12.05 2.19
N PRO A 29 20.84 -11.77 2.54
CA PRO A 29 21.83 -12.82 2.72
C PRO A 29 21.46 -13.85 3.80
N LYS A 30 20.56 -13.50 4.71
CA LYS A 30 20.05 -14.40 5.75
C LYS A 30 18.79 -15.15 5.32
N GLY A 31 18.36 -15.01 4.07
CA GLY A 31 17.15 -15.63 3.56
C GLY A 31 15.85 -14.95 4.00
N ILE A 32 15.93 -13.70 4.44
CA ILE A 32 14.76 -12.94 4.89
C ILE A 32 14.34 -11.98 3.78
N ARG A 33 13.07 -12.03 3.41
CA ARG A 33 12.47 -11.13 2.43
C ARG A 33 11.69 -10.03 3.15
N VAL A 34 11.77 -8.82 2.61
CA VAL A 34 11.11 -7.65 3.19
C VAL A 34 10.40 -6.90 2.06
N ASN A 35 9.09 -6.80 2.17
CA ASN A 35 8.25 -6.10 1.19
C ASN A 35 7.26 -5.20 1.91
N ALA A 36 6.80 -4.17 1.21
CA ALA A 36 5.76 -3.29 1.70
C ALA A 36 4.49 -3.47 0.86
N ILE A 37 3.34 -3.34 1.49
CA ILE A 37 2.05 -3.36 0.81
C ILE A 37 1.46 -1.96 0.88
N SER A 38 1.02 -1.45 -0.26
CA SER A 38 0.36 -0.15 -0.36
C SER A 38 -1.09 -0.37 -0.79
N PRO A 39 -2.02 -0.47 0.16
CA PRO A 39 -3.43 -0.60 -0.19
C PRO A 39 -4.01 0.75 -0.62
N GLY A 40 -5.09 0.69 -1.38
CA GLY A 40 -5.90 1.86 -1.67
C GLY A 40 -6.73 2.29 -0.47
N PRO A 41 -7.55 3.33 -0.64
CA PRO A 41 -8.47 3.75 0.40
C PRO A 41 -9.37 2.59 0.84
N LEU A 42 -9.42 2.38 2.15
CA LEU A 42 -10.22 1.34 2.80
C LEU A 42 -11.09 2.00 3.86
N ALA A 43 -12.31 1.52 4.01
CA ALA A 43 -13.19 1.95 5.09
C ALA A 43 -12.77 1.25 6.39
N THR A 44 -11.69 1.71 7.01
CA THR A 44 -11.20 1.17 8.28
C THR A 44 -11.60 2.07 9.44
N ARG A 45 -11.56 1.52 10.66
CA ARG A 45 -11.85 2.28 11.87
C ARG A 45 -10.89 3.46 12.04
N ALA A 46 -9.61 3.28 11.73
CA ALA A 46 -8.61 4.35 11.80
C ALA A 46 -8.86 5.44 10.76
N ALA A 47 -9.23 5.05 9.56
CA ALA A 47 -9.49 5.97 8.47
C ALA A 47 -10.79 6.75 8.68
N SER A 48 -11.79 6.19 9.37
CA SER A 48 -13.07 6.88 9.62
C SER A 48 -12.93 8.16 10.45
N GLY A 49 -11.79 8.37 11.12
CA GLY A 49 -11.49 9.61 11.82
C GLY A 49 -10.96 10.74 10.93
N ILE A 50 -10.77 10.50 9.66
CA ILE A 50 -10.28 11.51 8.71
C ILE A 50 -11.45 12.40 8.29
N PRO A 51 -11.31 13.76 8.38
CA PRO A 51 -12.35 14.66 7.89
C PRO A 51 -12.67 14.41 6.42
N ASP A 52 -13.96 14.48 6.06
CA ASP A 52 -14.44 14.27 4.69
C ASP A 52 -14.08 12.91 4.09
N PHE A 53 -13.98 11.89 4.95
CA PHE A 53 -13.56 10.56 4.51
C PHE A 53 -14.51 9.95 3.48
N ASP A 54 -15.81 10.14 3.63
CA ASP A 54 -16.79 9.63 2.66
C ASP A 54 -16.62 10.23 1.28
N ALA A 55 -16.29 11.53 1.21
CA ALA A 55 -16.02 12.20 -0.06
C ALA A 55 -14.75 11.64 -0.70
N LEU A 56 -13.71 11.36 0.10
CA LEU A 56 -12.48 10.73 -0.38
C LEU A 56 -12.74 9.33 -0.95
N LEU A 57 -13.59 8.54 -0.29
CA LEU A 57 -13.93 7.20 -0.78
C LEU A 57 -14.68 7.26 -2.10
N GLN A 58 -15.62 8.19 -2.25
CA GLN A 58 -16.37 8.36 -3.50
C GLN A 58 -15.46 8.80 -4.64
N GLU A 59 -14.55 9.73 -4.38
CA GLU A 59 -13.57 10.16 -5.37
C GLU A 59 -12.66 9.00 -5.79
N ALA A 60 -12.21 8.21 -4.83
CA ALA A 60 -11.37 7.05 -5.10
C ALA A 60 -12.08 6.04 -6.01
N VAL A 61 -13.36 5.77 -5.77
CA VAL A 61 -14.16 4.88 -6.62
C VAL A 61 -14.24 5.41 -8.04
N GLN A 62 -14.48 6.72 -8.19
CA GLN A 62 -14.63 7.32 -9.52
C GLN A 62 -13.32 7.35 -10.30
N ARG A 63 -12.20 7.52 -9.61
CA ARG A 63 -10.88 7.64 -10.24
C ARG A 63 -10.19 6.31 -10.47
N ALA A 64 -10.40 5.33 -9.60
CA ALA A 64 -9.73 4.04 -9.71
C ALA A 64 -10.06 3.36 -11.04
N PRO A 65 -9.08 2.83 -11.76
CA PRO A 65 -9.32 2.11 -12.99
C PRO A 65 -10.38 1.02 -12.87
N LEU A 66 -10.42 0.27 -11.77
CA LEU A 66 -11.43 -0.77 -11.56
C LEU A 66 -12.75 -0.24 -11.01
N ARG A 67 -12.87 1.08 -10.81
CA ARG A 67 -14.10 1.76 -10.36
C ARG A 67 -14.69 1.19 -9.07
N ARG A 68 -13.83 0.75 -8.17
CA ARG A 68 -14.25 0.24 -6.86
C ARG A 68 -13.15 0.45 -5.84
N LEU A 69 -13.52 0.35 -4.57
CA LEU A 69 -12.56 0.27 -3.47
C LEU A 69 -12.03 -1.15 -3.37
N VAL A 70 -10.92 -1.31 -2.67
CA VAL A 70 -10.42 -2.63 -2.29
C VAL A 70 -11.02 -3.07 -0.97
N ASP A 71 -11.19 -4.39 -0.83
CA ASP A 71 -11.57 -5.05 0.41
C ASP A 71 -10.34 -5.36 1.25
N ILE A 72 -10.52 -5.38 2.57
CA ILE A 72 -9.47 -5.81 3.49
C ILE A 72 -9.02 -7.26 3.18
N ASP A 73 -9.92 -8.10 2.72
CA ASP A 73 -9.61 -9.49 2.33
C ASP A 73 -8.68 -9.55 1.12
N GLU A 74 -8.78 -8.60 0.21
CA GLU A 74 -7.87 -8.51 -0.94
C GLU A 74 -6.45 -8.13 -0.50
N VAL A 75 -6.34 -7.25 0.48
CA VAL A 75 -5.05 -6.93 1.10
C VAL A 75 -4.47 -8.16 1.79
N GLY A 76 -5.31 -8.88 2.53
CA GLY A 76 -4.92 -10.11 3.20
C GLY A 76 -4.46 -11.19 2.23
N ALA A 77 -5.12 -11.32 1.07
CA ALA A 77 -4.72 -12.27 0.03
C ALA A 77 -3.32 -11.97 -0.51
N LEU A 78 -2.99 -10.70 -0.70
CA LEU A 78 -1.63 -10.32 -1.10
C LEU A 78 -0.62 -10.65 0.00
N CYS A 79 -0.94 -10.37 1.26
CA CYS A 79 -0.08 -10.74 2.39
C CYS A 79 0.21 -12.25 2.41
N THR A 80 -0.82 -13.06 2.23
CA THR A 80 -0.70 -14.52 2.21
C THR A 80 0.19 -14.99 1.07
N PHE A 81 0.01 -14.42 -0.12
CA PHE A 81 0.86 -14.74 -1.27
C PHE A 81 2.32 -14.39 -0.98
N LEU A 82 2.58 -13.19 -0.46
CA LEU A 82 3.94 -12.73 -0.19
C LEU A 82 4.64 -13.58 0.88
N ALA A 83 3.89 -14.12 1.83
CA ALA A 83 4.43 -15.00 2.87
C ALA A 83 4.70 -16.43 2.37
N GLY A 84 4.15 -16.79 1.22
CA GLY A 84 4.20 -18.15 0.71
C GLY A 84 5.36 -18.43 -0.24
N ASP A 85 5.44 -19.68 -0.67
CA ASP A 85 6.52 -20.15 -1.53
C ASP A 85 6.49 -19.57 -2.94
N GLY A 86 5.33 -19.14 -3.41
CA GLY A 86 5.20 -18.50 -4.72
C GLY A 86 5.89 -17.15 -4.81
N ALA A 87 6.24 -16.54 -3.68
CA ALA A 87 6.86 -15.23 -3.62
C ALA A 87 8.35 -15.27 -3.23
N LYS A 88 9.01 -16.40 -3.37
CA LYS A 88 10.40 -16.61 -2.92
C LYS A 88 11.40 -15.62 -3.51
N ALA A 89 11.15 -15.11 -4.70
CA ALA A 89 12.05 -14.19 -5.39
C ALA A 89 11.62 -12.73 -5.24
N ILE A 90 10.61 -12.44 -4.42
CA ILE A 90 10.08 -11.09 -4.26
C ILE A 90 10.59 -10.51 -2.94
N THR A 91 11.43 -9.48 -3.04
CA THR A 91 11.93 -8.73 -1.89
C THR A 91 12.28 -7.31 -2.28
N GLY A 92 12.23 -6.39 -1.34
CA GLY A 92 12.56 -4.97 -1.56
C GLY A 92 11.52 -4.21 -2.35
N SER A 93 10.34 -4.78 -2.55
CA SER A 93 9.30 -4.20 -3.40
C SER A 93 8.19 -3.57 -2.57
N THR A 94 7.58 -2.53 -3.14
CA THR A 94 6.30 -2.01 -2.67
C THR A 94 5.22 -2.50 -3.64
N LEU A 95 4.25 -3.25 -3.13
CA LEU A 95 3.21 -3.84 -3.94
C LEU A 95 1.88 -3.12 -3.69
N TYR A 96 1.25 -2.73 -4.77
CA TYR A 96 -0.02 -2.00 -4.71
C TYR A 96 -1.20 -2.97 -4.79
N VAL A 97 -2.21 -2.72 -3.96
CA VAL A 97 -3.49 -3.41 -4.01
C VAL A 97 -4.57 -2.33 -3.81
N ASP A 98 -4.86 -1.60 -4.88
CA ASP A 98 -5.61 -0.34 -4.83
C ASP A 98 -6.57 -0.13 -6.01
N ALA A 99 -6.93 -1.20 -6.68
CA ALA A 99 -7.80 -1.13 -7.87
C ALA A 99 -7.21 -0.23 -8.99
N GLY A 100 -5.89 -0.06 -8.99
CA GLY A 100 -5.17 0.74 -9.98
C GLY A 100 -5.05 2.22 -9.64
N TYR A 101 -5.53 2.65 -8.48
CA TYR A 101 -5.60 4.06 -8.12
C TYR A 101 -4.24 4.77 -8.22
N HIS A 102 -3.15 4.11 -7.88
CA HIS A 102 -1.81 4.72 -7.82
C HIS A 102 -1.25 5.15 -9.18
N ILE A 103 -1.79 4.64 -10.29
CA ILE A 103 -1.28 5.02 -11.61
C ILE A 103 -1.80 6.38 -12.07
N LEU A 104 -2.77 6.92 -11.35
CA LEU A 104 -3.37 8.22 -11.67
C LEU A 104 -2.75 9.28 -10.77
N GLY A 105 -2.04 10.20 -11.38
CA GLY A 105 -1.41 11.29 -10.66
C GLY A 105 -2.38 12.34 -10.13
#